data_730986c3133995fbf4cc2eeee53ae6be
#
_entry.id   730986c3133995fbf4cc2eeee53ae6be
#
_cell.length_a   1.000
_cell.length_b   1.000
_cell.length_c   1.000
_cell.angle_alpha   90.00
_cell.angle_beta   90.00
_cell.angle_gamma   90.00
#
_symmetry.space_group_name_H-M   'P 1'
#
loop_
_entity.id
_entity.type
_entity.pdbx_description
1 polymer ?
#
loop_
_entity_poly.entity_id
_entity_poly.type
_entity_poly.pdbx_seq_one_letter_code
_entity_poly.pdbx_strand_id
1 'polypeptide(L)'
;NGIDEIWVIARREDRLKELVSTVPVRLRIFAVDLTDHKELMDFQCTLEEEHPDVKWLINSAGFGKIGPVGSLNLADEAGMVDLNCKALCVVTHMVLPYLSGNSRIIQLASSAAFLPQPDFAIYAATKSFVLSYSRALNEELKPRGIYVTAVCPGPVKTEFFDIAET
;
A
#
# COMPACT_ATOMS: atom_id res chain seq x y z
N ASN A 1 -19.09 -0.35 -17.58
CA ASN A 1 -19.11 0.10 -16.18
C ASN A 1 -17.76 0.75 -15.89
N GLY A 2 -17.72 2.08 -15.96
CA GLY A 2 -16.49 2.86 -15.73
C GLY A 2 -16.22 3.06 -14.24
N ILE A 3 -15.02 3.54 -13.93
CA ILE A 3 -14.64 4.09 -12.63
C ILE A 3 -14.98 5.58 -12.69
N ASP A 4 -15.80 6.07 -11.76
CA ASP A 4 -16.24 7.46 -11.74
C ASP A 4 -15.20 8.37 -11.08
N GLU A 5 -14.48 7.86 -10.08
CA GLU A 5 -13.49 8.62 -9.30
C GLU A 5 -12.36 7.68 -8.82
N ILE A 6 -11.16 8.23 -8.70
CA ILE A 6 -10.01 7.56 -8.08
C ILE A 6 -9.56 8.39 -6.87
N TRP A 7 -9.50 7.76 -5.71
CA TRP A 7 -8.92 8.34 -4.52
C TRP A 7 -7.43 7.99 -4.46
N VAL A 8 -6.59 9.02 -4.40
CA VAL A 8 -5.13 8.89 -4.35
C VAL A 8 -4.61 9.40 -3.02
N ILE A 9 -3.86 8.53 -2.31
CA ILE A 9 -3.43 8.78 -0.95
C ILE A 9 -1.91 8.70 -0.88
N ALA A 10 -1.24 9.78 -0.53
CA ALA A 10 0.20 9.82 -0.27
C ALA A 10 0.57 11.11 0.50
N ARG A 11 1.78 11.16 1.07
CA ARG A 11 2.27 12.31 1.84
C ARG A 11 2.56 13.55 0.99
N ARG A 12 3.03 13.36 -0.25
CA ARG A 12 3.47 14.44 -1.15
C ARG A 12 2.31 14.97 -1.98
N GLU A 13 1.61 15.98 -1.45
CA GLU A 13 0.44 16.58 -2.11
C GLU A 13 0.76 17.16 -3.49
N ASP A 14 1.94 17.77 -3.65
CA ASP A 14 2.43 18.31 -4.92
C ASP A 14 2.47 17.22 -6.01
N ARG A 15 3.01 16.05 -5.69
CA ARG A 15 3.07 14.90 -6.60
C ARG A 15 1.68 14.34 -6.93
N LEU A 16 0.76 14.37 -5.96
CA LEU A 16 -0.61 13.96 -6.20
C LEU A 16 -1.33 14.93 -7.15
N LYS A 17 -1.07 16.24 -7.01
CA LYS A 17 -1.63 17.27 -7.89
C LYS A 17 -1.13 17.14 -9.34
N GLU A 18 0.12 16.75 -9.55
CA GLU A 18 0.67 16.49 -10.88
C GLU A 18 -0.12 15.37 -11.60
N LEU A 19 -0.62 14.36 -10.89
CA LEU A 19 -1.39 13.26 -11.48
C LEU A 19 -2.72 13.72 -12.07
N VAL A 20 -3.35 14.78 -11.54
CA VAL A 20 -4.68 15.25 -11.98
C VAL A 20 -4.70 15.53 -13.48
N SER A 21 -3.61 16.04 -14.04
CA SER A 21 -3.50 16.35 -15.49
C SER A 21 -3.18 15.14 -16.36
N THR A 22 -2.81 14.00 -15.76
CA THR A 22 -2.31 12.83 -16.48
C THR A 22 -3.36 11.74 -16.73
N VAL A 23 -4.46 11.77 -15.99
CA VAL A 23 -5.51 10.75 -16.07
C VAL A 23 -6.86 11.36 -16.46
N PRO A 24 -7.66 10.69 -17.30
CA PRO A 24 -8.95 11.21 -17.78
C PRO A 24 -10.11 10.95 -16.79
N VAL A 25 -9.81 10.55 -15.55
CA VAL A 25 -10.79 10.24 -14.50
C VAL A 25 -10.63 11.24 -13.37
N ARG A 26 -11.72 11.61 -12.72
CA ARG A 26 -11.69 12.49 -11.56
C ARG A 26 -10.79 11.90 -10.47
N LEU A 27 -9.80 12.67 -10.04
CA LEU A 27 -8.95 12.31 -8.90
C LEU A 27 -9.38 13.09 -7.65
N ARG A 28 -9.47 12.38 -6.54
CA ARG A 28 -9.59 12.97 -5.22
C ARG A 28 -8.30 12.73 -4.46
N ILE A 29 -7.70 13.81 -4.00
CA ILE A 29 -6.38 13.80 -3.36
C ILE A 29 -6.55 13.77 -1.84
N PHE A 30 -5.83 12.87 -1.19
CA PHE A 30 -5.65 12.80 0.25
C PHE A 30 -4.16 12.87 0.57
N ALA A 31 -3.71 14.04 1.06
CA ALA A 31 -2.34 14.21 1.54
C ALA A 31 -2.25 13.64 2.96
N VAL A 32 -2.00 12.34 3.08
CA VAL A 32 -2.03 11.56 4.33
C VAL A 32 -0.75 10.78 4.50
N ASP A 33 -0.13 10.85 5.68
CA ASP A 33 0.88 9.91 6.10
C ASP A 33 0.20 8.64 6.66
N LEU A 34 0.29 7.56 5.90
CA LEU A 34 -0.32 6.28 6.27
C LEU A 34 0.27 5.65 7.55
N THR A 35 1.34 6.21 8.10
CA THR A 35 1.92 5.82 9.39
C THR A 35 1.42 6.68 10.55
N ASP A 36 0.81 7.83 10.28
CA ASP A 36 0.21 8.71 11.28
C ASP A 36 -1.21 8.24 11.63
N HIS A 37 -1.42 7.92 12.92
CA HIS A 37 -2.70 7.40 13.39
C HIS A 37 -3.85 8.42 13.26
N LYS A 38 -3.58 9.70 13.52
CA LYS A 38 -4.60 10.73 13.46
C LYS A 38 -5.07 10.96 12.01
N GLU A 39 -4.12 11.09 11.09
CA GLU A 39 -4.44 11.27 9.67
C GLU A 39 -5.21 10.07 9.10
N LEU A 40 -4.88 8.83 9.54
CA LEU A 40 -5.64 7.65 9.18
C LEU A 40 -7.07 7.68 9.74
N MET A 41 -7.27 8.17 10.98
CA MET A 41 -8.61 8.32 11.54
C MET A 41 -9.44 9.37 10.79
N ASP A 42 -8.84 10.49 10.40
CA ASP A 42 -9.50 11.51 9.59
C ASP A 42 -9.92 10.94 8.21
N PHE A 43 -9.08 10.09 7.62
CA PHE A 43 -9.42 9.36 6.39
C PHE A 43 -10.56 8.35 6.62
N GLN A 44 -10.55 7.63 7.74
CA GLN A 44 -11.64 6.72 8.11
C GLN A 44 -12.97 7.45 8.26
N CYS A 45 -13.00 8.62 8.92
CA CYS A 45 -14.21 9.44 9.02
C CYS A 45 -14.76 9.78 7.62
N THR A 46 -13.88 10.12 6.67
CA THR A 46 -14.31 10.37 5.28
C THR A 46 -14.95 9.15 4.63
N LEU A 47 -14.40 7.95 4.85
CA LEU A 47 -15.00 6.70 4.35
C LEU A 47 -16.38 6.46 4.98
N GLU A 48 -16.53 6.74 6.29
CA GLU A 48 -17.78 6.56 7.03
C GLU A 48 -18.85 7.58 6.61
N GLU A 49 -18.48 8.81 6.28
CA GLU A 49 -19.40 9.84 5.82
C GLU A 49 -19.89 9.58 4.39
N GLU A 50 -19.01 9.17 3.50
CA GLU A 50 -19.32 9.08 2.07
C GLU A 50 -19.79 7.70 1.60
N HIS A 51 -19.53 6.65 2.35
CA HIS A 51 -19.92 5.28 2.03
C HIS A 51 -19.63 4.90 0.56
N PRO A 52 -18.36 5.03 0.08
CA PRO A 52 -18.05 4.81 -1.33
C PRO A 52 -18.25 3.34 -1.73
N ASP A 53 -18.72 3.08 -2.95
CA ASP A 53 -18.70 1.73 -3.54
C ASP A 53 -17.33 1.46 -4.17
N VAL A 54 -16.41 0.90 -3.39
CA VAL A 54 -15.02 0.69 -3.81
C VAL A 54 -14.90 -0.55 -4.69
N LYS A 55 -14.44 -0.37 -5.93
CA LYS A 55 -14.18 -1.46 -6.87
C LYS A 55 -12.75 -1.97 -6.82
N TRP A 56 -11.81 -1.10 -6.53
CA TRP A 56 -10.39 -1.41 -6.49
C TRP A 56 -9.74 -0.77 -5.27
N LEU A 57 -9.04 -1.57 -4.47
CA LEU A 57 -8.08 -1.09 -3.48
C LEU A 57 -6.68 -1.49 -3.94
N ILE A 58 -5.79 -0.50 -4.11
CA ILE A 58 -4.41 -0.75 -4.53
C ILE A 58 -3.48 -0.21 -3.44
N ASN A 59 -2.91 -1.11 -2.65
CA ASN A 59 -1.90 -0.78 -1.64
C ASN A 59 -0.51 -0.86 -2.28
N SER A 60 0.01 0.30 -2.70
CA SER A 60 1.32 0.42 -3.34
C SER A 60 2.34 1.20 -2.50
N ALA A 61 1.91 1.86 -1.43
CA ALA A 61 2.80 2.58 -0.54
C ALA A 61 3.82 1.65 0.11
N GLY A 62 5.07 2.05 0.13
CA GLY A 62 6.14 1.30 0.72
C GLY A 62 7.51 1.84 0.36
N PHE A 63 8.50 1.55 1.17
CA PHE A 63 9.90 1.86 0.90
C PHE A 63 10.82 0.76 1.42
N GLY A 64 12.08 0.82 1.02
CA GLY A 64 13.15 -0.04 1.50
C GLY A 64 14.43 0.76 1.74
N LYS A 65 15.28 0.30 2.64
CA LYS A 65 16.63 0.79 2.88
C LYS A 65 17.59 -0.39 2.85
N ILE A 66 18.68 -0.22 2.11
CA ILE A 66 19.73 -1.24 1.96
C ILE A 66 20.81 -1.00 3.03
N GLY A 67 21.12 -2.03 3.77
CA GLY A 67 22.16 -2.05 4.80
C GLY A 67 21.95 -3.19 5.79
N PRO A 68 23.04 -3.64 6.48
CA PRO A 68 22.93 -4.62 7.54
C PRO A 68 22.01 -4.13 8.67
N VAL A 69 21.25 -5.03 9.28
CA VAL A 69 20.41 -4.69 10.44
C VAL A 69 21.28 -4.10 11.56
N GLY A 70 20.85 -2.98 12.10
CA GLY A 70 21.56 -2.22 13.12
C GLY A 70 22.59 -1.23 12.59
N SER A 71 22.84 -1.18 11.28
CA SER A 71 23.66 -0.13 10.65
C SER A 71 22.83 1.04 10.11
N LEU A 72 21.56 0.79 9.85
CA LEU A 72 20.62 1.81 9.42
C LEU A 72 20.08 2.61 10.61
N ASN A 73 19.49 3.76 10.31
CA ASN A 73 18.76 4.51 11.33
C ASN A 73 17.56 3.67 11.83
N LEU A 74 17.38 3.58 13.15
CA LEU A 74 16.29 2.83 13.78
C LEU A 74 14.91 3.28 13.25
N ALA A 75 14.74 4.58 12.97
CA ALA A 75 13.50 5.10 12.41
C ALA A 75 13.22 4.56 11.00
N ASP A 76 14.24 4.35 10.18
CA ASP A 76 14.10 3.76 8.85
C ASP A 76 13.75 2.27 8.95
N GLU A 77 14.42 1.53 9.84
CA GLU A 77 14.14 0.11 10.07
C GLU A 77 12.70 -0.12 10.56
N ALA A 78 12.27 0.63 11.58
CA ALA A 78 10.90 0.59 12.10
C ALA A 78 9.89 1.09 11.06
N GLY A 79 10.20 2.18 10.37
CA GLY A 79 9.34 2.79 9.36
C GLY A 79 9.04 1.87 8.18
N MET A 80 9.98 0.98 7.79
CA MET A 80 9.70 -0.07 6.79
C MET A 80 8.59 -1.01 7.25
N VAL A 81 8.57 -1.39 8.53
CA VAL A 81 7.51 -2.25 9.08
C VAL A 81 6.20 -1.49 9.21
N ASP A 82 6.26 -0.25 9.71
CA ASP A 82 5.07 0.59 9.88
C ASP A 82 4.36 0.86 8.54
N LEU A 83 5.10 1.24 7.50
CA LEU A 83 4.49 1.55 6.21
C LEU A 83 4.14 0.30 5.41
N ASN A 84 5.11 -0.64 5.25
CA ASN A 84 4.93 -1.77 4.34
C ASN A 84 3.99 -2.85 4.89
N CYS A 85 3.83 -2.95 6.23
CA CYS A 85 3.00 -3.98 6.87
C CYS A 85 1.80 -3.38 7.61
N LYS A 86 2.05 -2.58 8.64
CA LYS A 86 0.98 -2.06 9.52
C LYS A 86 0.01 -1.17 8.75
N ALA A 87 0.50 -0.16 8.03
CA ALA A 87 -0.35 0.75 7.26
C ALA A 87 -1.17 -0.01 6.20
N LEU A 88 -0.55 -0.96 5.50
CA LEU A 88 -1.23 -1.81 4.52
C LEU A 88 -2.40 -2.59 5.16
N CYS A 89 -2.21 -3.18 6.34
CA CYS A 89 -3.27 -3.89 7.06
C CYS A 89 -4.37 -2.94 7.51
N VAL A 90 -4.01 -1.77 8.06
CA VAL A 90 -4.96 -0.78 8.57
C VAL A 90 -5.83 -0.23 7.43
N VAL A 91 -5.22 0.20 6.33
CA VAL A 91 -5.96 0.70 5.15
C VAL A 91 -6.86 -0.39 4.56
N THR A 92 -6.35 -1.63 4.47
CA THR A 92 -7.18 -2.75 4.00
C THR A 92 -8.39 -2.96 4.90
N HIS A 93 -8.21 -2.93 6.22
CA HIS A 93 -9.30 -3.06 7.20
C HIS A 93 -10.34 -1.94 7.07
N MET A 94 -9.89 -0.69 6.98
CA MET A 94 -10.76 0.49 6.84
C MET A 94 -11.60 0.45 5.57
N VAL A 95 -11.03 0.00 4.46
CA VAL A 95 -11.71 -0.01 3.15
C VAL A 95 -12.57 -1.26 2.95
N LEU A 96 -12.29 -2.35 3.67
CA LEU A 96 -12.97 -3.64 3.49
C LEU A 96 -14.51 -3.59 3.61
N PRO A 97 -15.15 -2.78 4.47
CA PRO A 97 -16.61 -2.64 4.53
C PRO A 97 -17.22 -2.09 3.25
N TYR A 98 -16.47 -1.33 2.47
CA TYR A 98 -16.92 -0.66 1.25
C TYR A 98 -16.65 -1.45 -0.02
N LEU A 99 -16.04 -2.64 0.10
CA LEU A 99 -15.81 -3.56 -1.00
C LEU A 99 -17.00 -4.52 -1.15
N SER A 100 -17.49 -4.65 -2.37
CA SER A 100 -18.61 -5.54 -2.72
C SER A 100 -18.16 -6.68 -3.64
N GLY A 101 -19.07 -7.57 -4.01
CA GLY A 101 -18.78 -8.65 -4.96
C GLY A 101 -18.20 -8.12 -6.27
N ASN A 102 -17.18 -8.79 -6.80
CA ASN A 102 -16.33 -8.42 -7.93
C ASN A 102 -15.32 -7.30 -7.66
N SER A 103 -15.21 -6.77 -6.44
CA SER A 103 -14.11 -5.87 -6.08
C SER A 103 -12.75 -6.58 -6.06
N ARG A 104 -11.69 -5.81 -6.21
CA ARG A 104 -10.31 -6.31 -6.26
C ARG A 104 -9.44 -5.57 -5.26
N ILE A 105 -8.58 -6.31 -4.58
CA ILE A 105 -7.49 -5.77 -3.76
C ILE A 105 -6.17 -6.14 -4.42
N ILE A 106 -5.34 -5.15 -4.71
CA ILE A 106 -3.98 -5.34 -5.22
C ILE A 106 -3.00 -4.92 -4.13
N GLN A 107 -2.12 -5.85 -3.76
CA GLN A 107 -1.08 -5.62 -2.75
C GLN A 107 0.29 -5.64 -3.42
N LEU A 108 1.05 -4.56 -3.33
CA LEU A 108 2.41 -4.49 -3.89
C LEU A 108 3.42 -5.16 -2.95
N ALA A 109 3.68 -6.45 -3.20
CA ALA A 109 4.79 -7.19 -2.62
C ALA A 109 6.10 -6.87 -3.37
N SER A 110 6.95 -7.84 -3.59
CA SER A 110 8.21 -7.75 -4.34
C SER A 110 8.71 -9.16 -4.64
N SER A 111 9.59 -9.32 -5.62
CA SER A 111 10.39 -10.54 -5.80
C SER A 111 11.27 -10.84 -4.58
N ALA A 112 11.62 -9.82 -3.77
CA ALA A 112 12.29 -9.97 -2.48
C ALA A 112 11.48 -10.79 -1.46
N ALA A 113 10.19 -11.00 -1.67
CA ALA A 113 9.34 -11.80 -0.79
C ALA A 113 9.66 -13.30 -0.81
N PHE A 114 10.36 -13.78 -1.83
CA PHE A 114 10.58 -15.22 -2.04
C PHE A 114 11.88 -15.75 -1.46
N LEU A 115 12.87 -14.88 -1.19
CA LEU A 115 14.19 -15.28 -0.73
C LEU A 115 14.70 -14.34 0.37
N PRO A 116 15.40 -14.87 1.41
CA PRO A 116 16.15 -14.04 2.34
C PRO A 116 17.19 -13.20 1.61
N GLN A 117 17.27 -11.92 1.92
CA GLN A 117 18.23 -11.01 1.30
C GLN A 117 19.11 -10.37 2.40
N PRO A 118 20.39 -10.76 2.53
CA PRO A 118 21.36 -10.01 3.34
C PRO A 118 21.42 -8.54 2.91
N ASP A 119 21.68 -7.65 3.84
CA ASP A 119 21.68 -6.19 3.67
C ASP A 119 20.32 -5.58 3.26
N PHE A 120 19.29 -6.41 3.10
CA PHE A 120 17.92 -5.98 2.77
C PHE A 120 16.87 -6.77 3.57
N ALA A 121 17.29 -7.28 4.73
CA ALA A 121 16.54 -8.26 5.52
C ALA A 121 15.15 -7.76 5.94
N ILE A 122 15.04 -6.54 6.48
CA ILE A 122 13.78 -5.98 6.94
C ILE A 122 12.84 -5.78 5.76
N TYR A 123 13.30 -5.16 4.67
CA TYR A 123 12.47 -4.99 3.49
C TYR A 123 11.96 -6.32 2.94
N ALA A 124 12.85 -7.31 2.74
CA ALA A 124 12.46 -8.62 2.25
C ALA A 124 11.43 -9.30 3.17
N ALA A 125 11.62 -9.19 4.49
CA ALA A 125 10.67 -9.70 5.48
C ALA A 125 9.30 -9.01 5.39
N THR A 126 9.26 -7.67 5.23
CA THR A 126 8.00 -6.95 5.04
C THR A 126 7.27 -7.37 3.76
N LYS A 127 8.00 -7.62 2.67
CA LYS A 127 7.40 -8.08 1.41
C LYS A 127 6.95 -9.54 1.46
N SER A 128 7.63 -10.39 2.24
CA SER A 128 7.16 -11.75 2.56
C SER A 128 5.87 -11.72 3.38
N PHE A 129 5.77 -10.80 4.36
CA PHE A 129 4.53 -10.55 5.09
C PHE A 129 3.39 -10.19 4.13
N VAL A 130 3.59 -9.22 3.22
CA VAL A 130 2.57 -8.80 2.25
C VAL A 130 2.11 -9.95 1.38
N LEU A 131 3.04 -10.78 0.89
CA LEU A 131 2.71 -11.95 0.08
C LEU A 131 1.87 -12.97 0.85
N SER A 132 2.27 -13.31 2.07
CA SER A 132 1.56 -14.27 2.94
C SER A 132 0.18 -13.75 3.32
N TYR A 133 0.10 -12.48 3.76
CA TYR A 133 -1.15 -11.81 4.11
C TYR A 133 -2.13 -11.80 2.94
N SER A 134 -1.66 -11.43 1.74
CA SER A 134 -2.51 -11.37 0.55
C SER A 134 -3.11 -12.73 0.19
N ARG A 135 -2.33 -13.80 0.32
CA ARG A 135 -2.78 -15.17 0.02
C ARG A 135 -3.86 -15.62 0.99
N ALA A 136 -3.66 -15.40 2.29
CA ALA A 136 -4.65 -15.73 3.31
C ALA A 136 -5.94 -14.92 3.12
N LEU A 137 -5.79 -13.59 2.95
CA LEU A 137 -6.92 -12.68 2.76
C LEU A 137 -7.74 -13.02 1.51
N ASN A 138 -7.11 -13.50 0.44
CA ASN A 138 -7.84 -13.95 -0.75
C ASN A 138 -8.79 -15.11 -0.44
N GLU A 139 -8.37 -16.09 0.34
CA GLU A 139 -9.24 -17.22 0.71
C GLU A 139 -10.36 -16.78 1.68
N GLU A 140 -10.09 -15.86 2.60
CA GLU A 140 -11.09 -15.31 3.50
C GLU A 140 -12.17 -14.50 2.76
N LEU A 141 -11.79 -13.75 1.73
CA LEU A 141 -12.71 -12.86 1.01
C LEU A 141 -13.38 -13.48 -0.22
N LYS A 142 -12.88 -14.59 -0.69
CA LYS A 142 -13.45 -15.34 -1.84
C LYS A 142 -14.95 -15.66 -1.71
N PRO A 143 -15.49 -16.05 -0.52
CA PRO A 143 -16.93 -16.25 -0.36
C PRO A 143 -17.76 -14.97 -0.54
N ARG A 144 -17.15 -13.79 -0.36
CA ARG A 144 -17.77 -12.48 -0.62
C ARG A 144 -17.63 -12.03 -2.08
N GLY A 145 -16.97 -12.83 -2.94
CA GLY A 145 -16.67 -12.48 -4.31
C GLY A 145 -15.62 -11.37 -4.46
N ILE A 146 -14.80 -11.14 -3.44
CA ILE A 146 -13.69 -10.17 -3.45
C ILE A 146 -12.39 -10.94 -3.66
N TYR A 147 -11.54 -10.48 -4.57
CA TYR A 147 -10.31 -11.17 -4.93
C TYR A 147 -9.09 -10.32 -4.58
N VAL A 148 -8.07 -10.97 -4.00
CA VAL A 148 -6.82 -10.33 -3.60
C VAL A 148 -5.67 -10.84 -4.46
N THR A 149 -4.89 -9.92 -5.02
CA THR A 149 -3.72 -10.24 -5.84
C THR A 149 -2.48 -9.61 -5.24
N ALA A 150 -1.49 -10.43 -4.91
CA ALA A 150 -0.14 -9.95 -4.59
C ALA A 150 0.65 -9.79 -5.90
N VAL A 151 1.11 -8.58 -6.18
CA VAL A 151 2.00 -8.28 -7.30
C VAL A 151 3.44 -8.28 -6.78
N CYS A 152 4.29 -9.11 -7.35
CA CYS A 152 5.68 -9.31 -6.90
C CYS A 152 6.66 -8.86 -8.00
N PRO A 153 6.80 -7.55 -8.25
CA PRO A 153 7.71 -7.07 -9.30
C PRO A 153 9.17 -7.36 -8.94
N GLY A 154 9.98 -7.56 -9.97
CA GLY A 154 11.43 -7.45 -9.86
C GLY A 154 11.87 -5.99 -9.72
N PRO A 155 13.19 -5.72 -9.78
CA PRO A 155 13.71 -4.36 -9.77
C PRO A 155 13.13 -3.54 -10.92
N VAL A 156 12.48 -2.43 -10.60
CA VAL A 156 11.92 -1.47 -11.57
C VAL A 156 12.61 -0.14 -11.34
N LYS A 157 13.11 0.49 -12.41
CA LYS A 157 13.76 1.80 -12.32
C LYS A 157 12.72 2.86 -11.94
N THR A 158 12.69 3.23 -10.68
CA THR A 158 11.84 4.25 -10.07
C THR A 158 12.64 4.98 -8.99
N GLU A 159 12.10 6.04 -8.39
CA GLU A 159 12.68 6.72 -7.21
C GLU A 159 12.93 5.77 -6.02
N PHE A 160 12.42 4.53 -6.06
CA PHE A 160 12.58 3.56 -4.98
C PHE A 160 14.05 3.28 -4.65
N PHE A 161 14.90 3.10 -5.68
CA PHE A 161 16.32 2.82 -5.47
C PHE A 161 17.10 4.05 -5.00
N ASP A 162 16.72 5.24 -5.45
CA ASP A 162 17.31 6.50 -4.95
C ASP A 162 17.07 6.65 -3.44
N ILE A 163 15.90 6.22 -2.96
CA ILE A 163 15.55 6.22 -1.53
C ILE A 163 16.24 5.07 -0.78
N ALA A 164 16.37 3.91 -1.40
CA ALA A 164 16.91 2.71 -0.76
C ALA A 164 18.43 2.81 -0.49
N GLU A 165 19.17 3.54 -1.32
CA GLU A 165 20.62 3.69 -1.25
C GLU A 165 21.07 4.92 -0.41
N THR A 166 20.17 5.79 0.02
CA THR A 166 20.45 6.96 0.86
C THR A 166 20.14 6.71 2.33
#